data_84be57f4d4973de7a4b47f26cb4514e9
#
_entry.id   84be57f4d4973de7a4b47f26cb4514e9
#
_cell.length_a   1.000
_cell.length_b   1.000
_cell.length_c   1.000
_cell.angle_alpha   90.00
_cell.angle_beta   90.00
_cell.angle_gamma   90.00
#
_symmetry.space_group_name_H-M   'P 1'
#
loop_
_entity.id
_entity.type
_entity.pdbx_description
1 polymer ?
#
loop_
_entity_poly.entity_id
_entity_poly.type
_entity_poly.pdbx_seq_one_letter_code
_entity_poly.pdbx_strand_id
1 'polypeptide(L)'
;MLITIGDIDMNRLTQILTVIAVAFFVLIGAANADEYVYKQSFMPRETVEIDLAKTAMFVTDPQNDFLSKESPAWGLVGPTVIKHKVVEKEKTLKTLAKKLGIPVFYSTHMYTPQDFANWKSLNGIDKIMFENKMFAQGTWGIDYHPELKPDSNTIVMNPHKGLSNFWTGDAALQLRQYGVETIILYGMSANMCVESHARDAIENGFDVIIIADATAAAGDAAYEAAMTNFEFLAHEVVTTNQIIKRLEKAKR
;
A
#
# COMPACT_ATOMS: atom_id res chain seq x y z
N MET A 1 -46.84 -37.08 -40.71
CA MET A 1 -45.90 -36.13 -41.26
C MET A 1 -44.79 -35.99 -40.25
N LEU A 2 -43.72 -36.79 -40.40
CA LEU A 2 -42.58 -36.81 -39.53
C LEU A 2 -41.65 -35.67 -39.95
N ILE A 3 -41.39 -34.74 -39.05
CA ILE A 3 -40.42 -33.67 -39.25
C ILE A 3 -39.04 -34.25 -38.94
N THR A 4 -38.22 -34.48 -39.95
CA THR A 4 -36.80 -34.85 -39.81
C THR A 4 -36.05 -33.64 -39.32
N ILE A 5 -35.44 -33.76 -38.15
CA ILE A 5 -34.50 -32.79 -37.61
C ILE A 5 -33.24 -32.88 -38.47
N GLY A 6 -33.00 -31.84 -39.27
CA GLY A 6 -31.85 -31.76 -40.17
C GLY A 6 -30.52 -31.78 -39.38
N ASP A 7 -29.50 -32.36 -40.00
CA ASP A 7 -28.14 -32.50 -39.51
C ASP A 7 -27.60 -31.17 -38.94
N ILE A 8 -27.48 -31.09 -37.65
CA ILE A 8 -26.78 -29.99 -36.99
C ILE A 8 -25.29 -30.22 -37.19
N ASP A 9 -24.66 -29.37 -37.95
CA ASP A 9 -23.20 -29.39 -38.17
C ASP A 9 -22.48 -29.22 -36.83
N MET A 10 -22.08 -30.34 -36.26
CA MET A 10 -21.37 -30.40 -34.99
C MET A 10 -20.09 -29.53 -34.94
N ASN A 11 -19.44 -29.33 -36.08
CA ASN A 11 -18.28 -28.46 -36.17
C ASN A 11 -18.65 -26.98 -36.02
N ARG A 12 -19.78 -26.56 -36.55
CA ARG A 12 -20.30 -25.18 -36.37
C ARG A 12 -20.75 -24.95 -34.93
N LEU A 13 -21.40 -25.97 -34.29
CA LEU A 13 -21.80 -25.87 -32.90
C LEU A 13 -20.59 -25.75 -31.96
N THR A 14 -19.53 -26.54 -32.20
CA THR A 14 -18.28 -26.50 -31.46
C THR A 14 -17.55 -25.16 -31.60
N GLN A 15 -17.51 -24.61 -32.82
CA GLN A 15 -16.93 -23.29 -33.07
C GLN A 15 -17.70 -22.15 -32.38
N ILE A 16 -19.04 -22.19 -32.41
CA ILE A 16 -19.88 -21.21 -31.71
C ILE A 16 -19.70 -21.31 -30.20
N LEU A 17 -19.66 -22.53 -29.62
CA LEU A 17 -19.40 -22.72 -28.21
C LEU A 17 -18.00 -22.29 -27.78
N THR A 18 -16.98 -22.51 -28.63
CA THR A 18 -15.61 -22.04 -28.38
C THR A 18 -15.52 -20.51 -28.44
N VAL A 19 -16.18 -19.86 -29.38
CA VAL A 19 -16.22 -18.38 -29.47
C VAL A 19 -16.97 -17.78 -28.27
N ILE A 20 -18.07 -18.39 -27.85
CA ILE A 20 -18.82 -17.94 -26.65
C ILE A 20 -17.99 -18.15 -25.39
N ALA A 21 -17.28 -19.27 -25.25
CA ALA A 21 -16.40 -19.52 -24.12
C ALA A 21 -15.23 -18.56 -24.07
N VAL A 22 -14.59 -18.23 -25.22
CA VAL A 22 -13.51 -17.25 -25.29
C VAL A 22 -14.03 -15.83 -25.03
N ALA A 23 -15.21 -15.48 -25.55
CA ALA A 23 -15.84 -14.19 -25.26
C ALA A 23 -16.24 -14.05 -23.78
N PHE A 24 -16.69 -15.14 -23.14
CA PHE A 24 -16.98 -15.16 -21.71
C PHE A 24 -15.71 -15.07 -20.86
N PHE A 25 -14.60 -15.71 -21.27
CA PHE A 25 -13.30 -15.57 -20.60
C PHE A 25 -12.68 -14.17 -20.77
N VAL A 26 -12.85 -13.56 -21.94
CA VAL A 26 -12.39 -12.17 -22.19
C VAL A 26 -13.24 -11.15 -21.42
N LEU A 27 -14.55 -11.41 -21.25
CA LEU A 27 -15.42 -10.56 -20.42
C LEU A 27 -15.18 -10.73 -18.91
N ILE A 28 -14.72 -11.90 -18.47
CA ILE A 28 -14.31 -12.12 -17.07
C ILE A 28 -12.90 -11.54 -16.79
N GLY A 29 -12.04 -11.48 -17.83
CA GLY A 29 -10.70 -10.87 -17.71
C GLY A 29 -10.68 -9.34 -17.78
N ALA A 30 -11.80 -8.71 -18.15
CA ALA A 30 -11.98 -7.25 -18.11
C ALA A 30 -12.78 -6.78 -16.89
N ALA A 31 -13.03 -7.66 -15.91
CA ALA A 31 -13.55 -7.26 -14.61
C ALA A 31 -12.48 -6.40 -13.93
N ASN A 32 -12.70 -5.12 -14.03
CA ASN A 32 -12.17 -3.98 -13.32
C ASN A 32 -11.09 -4.30 -12.29
N ALA A 33 -9.86 -3.87 -12.58
CA ALA A 33 -8.78 -3.74 -11.58
C ALA A 33 -9.18 -2.79 -10.40
N ASP A 34 -10.33 -2.14 -10.49
CA ASP A 34 -10.94 -1.30 -9.45
C ASP A 34 -11.76 -2.09 -8.43
N GLU A 35 -12.03 -3.36 -8.67
CA GLU A 35 -12.80 -4.22 -7.78
C GLU A 35 -11.90 -5.28 -7.14
N TYR A 36 -10.83 -4.83 -6.49
CA TYR A 36 -10.22 -5.63 -5.44
C TYR A 36 -11.17 -5.61 -4.24
N VAL A 37 -12.33 -6.20 -4.44
CA VAL A 37 -13.26 -6.48 -3.36
C VAL A 37 -12.68 -7.67 -2.64
N TYR A 38 -12.24 -7.48 -1.40
CA TYR A 38 -12.00 -8.55 -0.45
C TYR A 38 -13.28 -9.38 -0.29
N LYS A 39 -13.45 -10.38 -1.13
CA LYS A 39 -14.68 -11.20 -1.23
C LYS A 39 -14.90 -12.11 -0.02
N GLN A 40 -13.98 -12.16 0.94
CA GLN A 40 -14.07 -13.07 2.07
C GLN A 40 -13.50 -12.47 3.37
N SER A 41 -14.00 -11.32 3.79
CA SER A 41 -13.75 -10.93 5.17
C SER A 41 -14.63 -11.78 6.08
N PHE A 42 -14.03 -12.65 6.88
CA PHE A 42 -14.71 -13.36 7.97
C PHE A 42 -15.02 -12.44 9.16
N MET A 43 -14.43 -11.25 9.16
CA MET A 43 -14.53 -10.32 10.27
C MET A 43 -15.62 -9.29 10.00
N PRO A 44 -16.48 -9.02 11.00
CA PRO A 44 -17.42 -7.92 10.89
C PRO A 44 -16.63 -6.62 10.79
N ARG A 45 -16.98 -5.77 9.82
CA ARG A 45 -16.36 -4.46 9.63
C ARG A 45 -17.41 -3.39 9.65
N GLU A 46 -17.17 -2.39 10.45
CA GLU A 46 -17.88 -1.14 10.38
C GLU A 46 -17.07 -0.17 9.52
N THR A 47 -17.77 0.62 8.70
CA THR A 47 -17.10 1.66 7.91
C THR A 47 -16.64 2.76 8.85
N VAL A 48 -15.34 3.09 8.83
CA VAL A 48 -14.77 4.18 9.62
C VAL A 48 -15.37 5.51 9.16
N GLU A 49 -15.96 6.26 10.07
CA GLU A 49 -16.42 7.61 9.76
C GLU A 49 -15.22 8.55 9.61
N ILE A 50 -15.14 9.24 8.46
CA ILE A 50 -14.01 10.12 8.16
C ILE A 50 -14.36 11.56 8.55
N ASP A 51 -13.72 12.06 9.60
CA ASP A 51 -13.63 13.48 9.94
C ASP A 51 -12.33 14.04 9.38
N LEU A 52 -12.39 14.91 8.36
CA LEU A 52 -11.19 15.45 7.71
C LEU A 52 -10.29 16.23 8.68
N ALA A 53 -10.85 16.80 9.76
CA ALA A 53 -10.08 17.55 10.76
C ALA A 53 -9.26 16.64 11.68
N LYS A 54 -9.60 15.35 11.76
CA LYS A 54 -8.96 14.34 12.62
C LYS A 54 -8.31 13.22 11.82
N THR A 55 -8.25 13.35 10.50
CA THR A 55 -7.69 12.35 9.60
C THR A 55 -6.32 12.79 9.08
N ALA A 56 -5.39 11.85 8.99
CA ALA A 56 -4.08 12.04 8.37
C ALA A 56 -3.79 10.96 7.31
N MET A 57 -3.04 11.33 6.27
CA MET A 57 -2.33 10.37 5.43
C MET A 57 -1.02 9.98 6.14
N PHE A 58 -0.73 8.70 6.21
CA PHE A 58 0.52 8.19 6.76
C PHE A 58 1.23 7.37 5.69
N VAL A 59 2.36 7.87 5.22
CA VAL A 59 3.13 7.29 4.12
C VAL A 59 4.40 6.66 4.67
N THR A 60 4.53 5.38 4.44
CA THR A 60 5.69 4.60 4.89
C THR A 60 6.74 4.54 3.79
N ASP A 61 7.95 4.99 4.09
CA ASP A 61 9.17 4.85 3.29
C ASP A 61 9.05 5.25 1.81
N PRO A 62 8.60 6.48 1.49
CA PRO A 62 8.50 6.96 0.10
C PRO A 62 9.87 7.31 -0.49
N GLN A 63 10.85 6.43 -0.30
CA GLN A 63 12.29 6.65 -0.53
C GLN A 63 12.81 5.91 -1.76
N ASN A 64 13.92 6.41 -2.31
CA ASN A 64 14.54 5.86 -3.50
C ASN A 64 14.93 4.39 -3.35
N ASP A 65 15.41 3.97 -2.17
CA ASP A 65 15.83 2.59 -1.92
C ASP A 65 14.69 1.56 -2.06
N PHE A 66 13.43 1.99 -2.04
CA PHE A 66 12.29 1.14 -2.38
C PHE A 66 11.72 1.41 -3.77
N LEU A 67 11.58 2.69 -4.15
CA LEU A 67 10.71 3.07 -5.25
C LEU A 67 11.42 3.41 -6.55
N SER A 68 12.75 3.48 -6.55
CA SER A 68 13.53 3.78 -7.75
C SER A 68 14.11 2.52 -8.38
N LYS A 69 14.18 2.51 -9.73
CA LYS A 69 14.67 1.36 -10.51
C LYS A 69 16.13 1.02 -10.23
N GLU A 70 16.90 2.01 -9.83
CA GLU A 70 18.31 1.91 -9.50
C GLU A 70 18.56 1.41 -8.07
N SER A 71 17.51 1.22 -7.30
CA SER A 71 17.62 0.82 -5.89
C SER A 71 18.01 -0.64 -5.72
N PRO A 72 18.72 -0.98 -4.64
CA PRO A 72 19.04 -2.38 -4.32
C PRO A 72 17.81 -3.27 -4.13
N ALA A 73 16.69 -2.70 -3.66
CA ALA A 73 15.45 -3.44 -3.44
C ALA A 73 14.64 -3.68 -4.72
N TRP A 74 14.95 -2.99 -5.83
CA TRP A 74 14.11 -3.03 -7.03
C TRP A 74 13.88 -4.43 -7.60
N GLY A 75 14.90 -5.27 -7.55
CA GLY A 75 14.77 -6.68 -7.99
C GLY A 75 13.74 -7.47 -7.20
N LEU A 76 13.47 -7.07 -5.96
CA LEU A 76 12.51 -7.73 -5.07
C LEU A 76 11.11 -7.10 -5.16
N VAL A 77 11.02 -5.77 -5.07
CA VAL A 77 9.74 -5.06 -4.94
C VAL A 77 9.25 -4.43 -6.24
N GLY A 78 10.14 -4.15 -7.19
CA GLY A 78 9.83 -3.43 -8.43
C GLY A 78 8.68 -4.03 -9.24
N PRO A 79 8.60 -5.36 -9.44
CA PRO A 79 7.47 -5.97 -10.15
C PRO A 79 6.11 -5.62 -9.55
N THR A 80 5.98 -5.65 -8.21
CA THR A 80 4.73 -5.31 -7.51
C THR A 80 4.50 -3.81 -7.43
N VAL A 81 5.55 -2.99 -7.29
CA VAL A 81 5.46 -1.51 -7.39
C VAL A 81 4.88 -1.10 -8.74
N ILE A 82 5.35 -1.71 -9.84
CA ILE A 82 4.83 -1.43 -11.19
C ILE A 82 3.40 -1.95 -11.33
N LYS A 83 3.13 -3.20 -10.92
CA LYS A 83 1.83 -3.84 -11.02
C LYS A 83 0.73 -3.01 -10.36
N HIS A 84 0.99 -2.51 -9.16
CA HIS A 84 0.05 -1.71 -8.39
C HIS A 84 0.12 -0.20 -8.67
N LYS A 85 1.07 0.26 -9.50
CA LYS A 85 1.30 1.68 -9.80
C LYS A 85 1.48 2.53 -8.54
N VAL A 86 2.26 2.01 -7.59
CA VAL A 86 2.36 2.56 -6.22
C VAL A 86 2.71 4.04 -6.24
N VAL A 87 3.77 4.44 -6.93
CA VAL A 87 4.23 5.84 -6.99
C VAL A 87 3.14 6.78 -7.52
N GLU A 88 2.41 6.36 -8.57
CA GLU A 88 1.31 7.16 -9.16
C GLU A 88 0.17 7.35 -8.16
N LYS A 89 -0.19 6.30 -7.43
CA LYS A 89 -1.27 6.33 -6.45
C LYS A 89 -0.89 7.13 -5.20
N GLU A 90 0.32 6.97 -4.69
CA GLU A 90 0.83 7.79 -3.59
C GLU A 90 0.83 9.28 -3.95
N LYS A 91 1.30 9.63 -5.17
CA LYS A 91 1.24 10.99 -5.69
C LYS A 91 -0.19 11.54 -5.77
N THR A 92 -1.12 10.70 -6.23
CA THR A 92 -2.53 11.06 -6.32
C THR A 92 -3.13 11.34 -4.95
N LEU A 93 -2.90 10.45 -3.99
CA LEU A 93 -3.36 10.61 -2.60
C LEU A 93 -2.75 11.84 -1.94
N LYS A 94 -1.46 12.08 -2.10
CA LYS A 94 -0.76 13.27 -1.61
C LYS A 94 -1.38 14.56 -2.17
N THR A 95 -1.66 14.58 -3.47
CA THR A 95 -2.27 15.73 -4.14
C THR A 95 -3.69 16.00 -3.61
N LEU A 96 -4.47 14.95 -3.42
CA LEU A 96 -5.81 15.05 -2.84
C LEU A 96 -5.76 15.54 -1.39
N ALA A 97 -4.86 14.99 -0.57
CA ALA A 97 -4.67 15.40 0.82
C ALA A 97 -4.39 16.90 0.92
N LYS A 98 -3.49 17.41 0.09
CA LYS A 98 -3.20 18.86 0.01
C LYS A 98 -4.42 19.69 -0.38
N LYS A 99 -5.20 19.25 -1.37
CA LYS A 99 -6.45 19.91 -1.79
C LYS A 99 -7.48 19.97 -0.68
N LEU A 100 -7.58 18.93 0.14
CA LEU A 100 -8.53 18.81 1.23
C LEU A 100 -8.00 19.35 2.57
N GLY A 101 -6.72 19.73 2.65
CA GLY A 101 -6.05 20.18 3.87
C GLY A 101 -5.89 19.08 4.91
N ILE A 102 -5.76 17.82 4.47
CA ILE A 102 -5.43 16.66 5.30
C ILE A 102 -3.90 16.61 5.43
N PRO A 103 -3.31 16.60 6.62
CA PRO A 103 -1.86 16.50 6.80
C PRO A 103 -1.32 15.16 6.28
N VAL A 104 -0.12 15.19 5.70
CA VAL A 104 0.56 14.00 5.20
C VAL A 104 1.80 13.75 6.05
N PHE A 105 1.83 12.66 6.79
CA PHE A 105 2.95 12.26 7.63
C PHE A 105 3.85 11.28 6.88
N TYR A 106 5.13 11.59 6.77
CA TYR A 106 6.13 10.71 6.18
C TYR A 106 6.93 10.02 7.29
N SER A 107 6.81 8.70 7.32
CA SER A 107 7.67 7.81 8.09
C SER A 107 8.79 7.31 7.18
N THR A 108 10.02 7.74 7.43
CA THR A 108 11.18 7.39 6.60
C THR A 108 12.15 6.50 7.35
N HIS A 109 12.85 5.65 6.63
CA HIS A 109 13.85 4.75 7.15
C HIS A 109 15.25 5.38 7.07
N MET A 110 16.09 5.21 8.10
CA MET A 110 17.49 5.64 8.05
C MET A 110 18.37 4.87 9.02
N TYR A 111 19.53 4.42 8.53
CA TYR A 111 20.63 3.90 9.35
C TYR A 111 21.84 4.82 9.30
N THR A 112 22.46 5.00 10.47
CA THR A 112 23.70 5.78 10.61
C THR A 112 24.94 4.90 10.37
N PRO A 113 26.12 5.49 10.12
CA PRO A 113 27.38 4.72 10.07
C PRO A 113 27.63 3.87 11.33
N GLN A 114 27.20 4.36 12.51
CA GLN A 114 27.33 3.63 13.76
C GLN A 114 26.43 2.39 13.82
N ASP A 115 25.24 2.45 13.23
CA ASP A 115 24.34 1.30 13.17
C ASP A 115 24.98 0.19 12.31
N PHE A 116 25.47 0.53 11.11
CA PHE A 116 26.14 -0.42 10.23
C PHE A 116 27.41 -1.05 10.88
N ALA A 117 28.14 -0.29 11.68
CA ALA A 117 29.35 -0.76 12.33
C ALA A 117 29.09 -1.66 13.56
N ASN A 118 27.99 -1.43 14.28
CA ASN A 118 27.85 -1.94 15.64
C ASN A 118 26.68 -2.91 15.86
N TRP A 119 25.67 -2.94 14.99
CA TRP A 119 24.56 -3.88 15.17
C TRP A 119 25.03 -5.32 15.03
N LYS A 120 24.70 -6.15 16.04
CA LYS A 120 25.17 -7.53 16.14
C LYS A 120 24.09 -8.57 15.86
N SER A 121 22.81 -8.20 16.10
CA SER A 121 21.68 -9.10 15.91
C SER A 121 20.86 -8.62 14.71
N LEU A 122 21.19 -9.13 13.52
CA LEU A 122 20.48 -8.81 12.29
C LEU A 122 19.57 -9.97 11.92
N ASN A 123 18.28 -9.68 11.77
CA ASN A 123 17.31 -10.61 11.18
C ASN A 123 17.50 -10.70 9.65
N GLY A 124 16.67 -11.49 8.96
CA GLY A 124 16.84 -11.73 7.52
C GLY A 124 16.76 -10.46 6.67
N ILE A 125 15.82 -9.55 6.95
CA ILE A 125 15.70 -8.31 6.18
C ILE A 125 16.79 -7.30 6.55
N ASP A 126 17.16 -7.20 7.83
CA ASP A 126 18.27 -6.34 8.25
C ASP A 126 19.58 -6.72 7.55
N LYS A 127 19.86 -8.03 7.38
CA LYS A 127 21.05 -8.50 6.64
C LYS A 127 21.03 -7.96 5.22
N ILE A 128 19.91 -8.09 4.50
CA ILE A 128 19.79 -7.59 3.13
C ILE A 128 20.02 -6.06 3.09
N MET A 129 19.40 -5.32 4.01
CA MET A 129 19.55 -3.85 4.07
C MET A 129 21.00 -3.45 4.38
N PHE A 130 21.65 -4.12 5.33
CA PHE A 130 23.02 -3.81 5.76
C PHE A 130 24.05 -4.21 4.71
N GLU A 131 23.94 -5.36 4.09
CA GLU A 131 24.83 -5.82 3.01
C GLU A 131 24.79 -4.88 1.81
N ASN A 132 23.61 -4.33 1.49
CA ASN A 132 23.40 -3.41 0.38
C ASN A 132 23.48 -1.93 0.79
N LYS A 133 23.78 -1.64 2.06
CA LYS A 133 23.81 -0.28 2.63
C LYS A 133 22.57 0.54 2.32
N MET A 134 21.41 -0.12 2.35
CA MET A 134 20.14 0.54 2.12
C MET A 134 19.84 1.53 3.26
N PHE A 135 19.17 2.60 2.92
CA PHE A 135 18.80 3.68 3.86
C PHE A 135 19.97 4.25 4.65
N ALA A 136 21.18 4.20 4.09
CA ALA A 136 22.36 4.74 4.73
C ALA A 136 22.33 6.28 4.72
N GLN A 137 22.55 6.87 5.90
CA GLN A 137 22.56 8.32 6.08
C GLN A 137 23.49 9.01 5.08
N GLY A 138 22.99 10.05 4.41
CA GLY A 138 23.76 10.84 3.46
C GLY A 138 23.89 10.22 2.06
N THR A 139 23.18 9.15 1.77
CA THR A 139 23.13 8.54 0.44
C THR A 139 21.88 8.93 -0.33
N TRP A 140 21.92 8.76 -1.65
CA TRP A 140 20.74 8.93 -2.53
C TRP A 140 19.57 8.02 -2.15
N GLY A 141 19.85 6.83 -1.60
CA GLY A 141 18.84 5.83 -1.23
C GLY A 141 17.82 6.33 -0.20
N ILE A 142 18.26 7.17 0.75
CA ILE A 142 17.36 7.75 1.76
C ILE A 142 16.55 8.94 1.24
N ASP A 143 16.93 9.53 0.11
CA ASP A 143 16.17 10.63 -0.46
C ASP A 143 14.80 10.15 -0.92
N TYR A 144 13.85 11.08 -0.98
CA TYR A 144 12.51 10.79 -1.46
C TYR A 144 12.50 10.48 -2.95
N HIS A 145 11.65 9.54 -3.35
CA HIS A 145 11.37 9.38 -4.78
C HIS A 145 10.99 10.74 -5.41
N PRO A 146 11.49 11.10 -6.60
CA PRO A 146 11.30 12.43 -7.19
C PRO A 146 9.87 12.94 -7.23
N GLU A 147 8.89 12.03 -7.47
CA GLU A 147 7.47 12.34 -7.52
C GLU A 147 6.81 12.50 -6.14
N LEU A 148 7.50 12.12 -5.06
CA LEU A 148 6.96 12.06 -3.70
C LEU A 148 7.67 13.01 -2.72
N LYS A 149 8.48 13.93 -3.22
CA LYS A 149 9.19 14.89 -2.36
C LYS A 149 8.22 15.60 -1.42
N PRO A 150 8.62 15.82 -0.14
CA PRO A 150 7.83 16.60 0.80
C PRO A 150 7.47 17.98 0.26
N ASP A 151 6.32 18.48 0.63
CA ASP A 151 5.88 19.85 0.33
C ASP A 151 5.33 20.53 1.60
N SER A 152 4.70 21.68 1.46
CA SER A 152 4.18 22.46 2.60
C SER A 152 3.07 21.77 3.39
N ASN A 153 2.51 20.66 2.88
CA ASN A 153 1.48 19.86 3.55
C ASN A 153 2.05 18.56 4.15
N THR A 154 3.37 18.37 4.07
CA THR A 154 4.04 17.14 4.52
C THR A 154 4.76 17.38 5.84
N ILE A 155 4.46 16.57 6.82
CA ILE A 155 5.17 16.48 8.09
C ILE A 155 6.14 15.30 7.98
N VAL A 156 7.44 15.59 7.97
CA VAL A 156 8.47 14.57 7.97
C VAL A 156 8.80 14.25 9.43
N MET A 157 8.48 13.04 9.85
CA MET A 157 8.78 12.55 11.19
C MET A 157 10.27 12.19 11.33
N ASN A 158 10.75 12.02 12.55
CA ASN A 158 12.08 11.48 12.77
C ASN A 158 12.22 10.11 12.10
N PRO A 159 13.32 9.84 11.38
CA PRO A 159 13.48 8.57 10.69
C PRO A 159 13.45 7.40 11.68
N HIS A 160 12.80 6.32 11.27
CA HIS A 160 12.79 5.10 12.05
C HIS A 160 13.92 4.14 11.67
N LYS A 161 14.21 3.21 12.56
CA LYS A 161 15.03 2.02 12.36
C LYS A 161 14.17 0.78 12.57
N GLY A 162 14.52 -0.32 11.94
CA GLY A 162 13.63 -1.49 11.96
C GLY A 162 12.35 -1.24 11.18
N LEU A 163 11.19 -1.67 11.67
CA LEU A 163 9.97 -1.72 10.87
C LEU A 163 8.90 -0.67 11.23
N SER A 164 9.07 0.07 12.34
CA SER A 164 8.00 0.97 12.80
C SER A 164 8.53 2.25 13.44
N ASN A 165 7.97 3.37 13.00
CA ASN A 165 8.23 4.70 13.55
C ASN A 165 7.59 4.90 14.95
N PHE A 166 6.59 4.11 15.31
CA PHE A 166 5.98 4.17 16.64
C PHE A 166 6.96 3.73 17.75
N TRP A 167 7.95 2.90 17.39
CA TRP A 167 8.95 2.39 18.34
C TRP A 167 10.24 3.19 18.37
N THR A 168 10.74 3.59 17.20
CA THR A 168 12.09 4.15 17.07
C THR A 168 12.10 5.58 16.56
N GLY A 169 10.95 6.13 16.22
CA GLY A 169 10.75 7.52 15.82
C GLY A 169 9.78 8.25 16.74
N ASP A 170 9.03 9.18 16.20
CA ASP A 170 8.13 10.06 16.93
C ASP A 170 6.67 10.05 16.43
N ALA A 171 6.27 9.00 15.67
CA ALA A 171 4.96 8.92 15.03
C ALA A 171 3.80 9.14 16.00
N ALA A 172 3.75 8.40 17.12
CA ALA A 172 2.67 8.51 18.10
C ALA A 172 2.55 9.92 18.68
N LEU A 173 3.70 10.57 18.96
CA LEU A 173 3.73 11.93 19.47
C LEU A 173 3.20 12.92 18.44
N GLN A 174 3.73 12.87 17.23
CA GLN A 174 3.35 13.80 16.16
C GLN A 174 1.86 13.69 15.82
N LEU A 175 1.35 12.48 15.58
CA LEU A 175 -0.06 12.25 15.25
C LEU A 175 -1.00 12.79 16.34
N ARG A 176 -0.68 12.52 17.62
CA ARG A 176 -1.50 13.03 18.73
C ARG A 176 -1.44 14.54 18.90
N GLN A 177 -0.28 15.16 18.68
CA GLN A 177 -0.15 16.63 18.72
C GLN A 177 -0.95 17.32 17.62
N TYR A 178 -1.15 16.64 16.49
CA TYR A 178 -2.02 17.13 15.40
C TYR A 178 -3.51 16.76 15.60
N GLY A 179 -3.86 16.07 16.68
CA GLY A 179 -5.24 15.66 16.96
C GLY A 179 -5.77 14.58 16.02
N VAL A 180 -4.87 13.77 15.45
CA VAL A 180 -5.25 12.68 14.55
C VAL A 180 -5.91 11.56 15.33
N GLU A 181 -7.04 11.09 14.84
CA GLU A 181 -7.77 9.91 15.31
C GLU A 181 -7.79 8.80 14.24
N THR A 182 -7.86 9.18 12.96
CA THR A 182 -7.89 8.24 11.81
C THR A 182 -6.65 8.38 10.94
N ILE A 183 -6.03 7.26 10.63
CA ILE A 183 -4.84 7.15 9.78
C ILE A 183 -5.20 6.43 8.49
N ILE A 184 -4.95 7.06 7.34
CA ILE A 184 -4.99 6.43 6.02
C ILE A 184 -3.55 6.03 5.68
N LEU A 185 -3.27 4.72 5.78
CA LEU A 185 -1.91 4.15 5.75
C LEU A 185 -1.62 3.48 4.41
N TYR A 186 -0.47 3.81 3.83
CA TYR A 186 0.07 3.23 2.59
C TYR A 186 1.59 3.41 2.49
N GLY A 187 2.21 2.93 1.42
CA GLY A 187 3.67 3.04 1.20
C GLY A 187 4.38 1.70 1.13
N MET A 188 5.62 1.64 1.56
CA MET A 188 6.51 0.49 1.42
C MET A 188 6.94 -0.07 2.78
N SER A 189 7.13 -1.38 2.91
CA SER A 189 6.56 -2.44 2.07
C SER A 189 5.41 -3.10 2.83
N ALA A 190 4.41 -3.62 2.11
CA ALA A 190 3.13 -4.09 2.66
C ALA A 190 3.28 -5.02 3.86
N ASN A 191 4.03 -6.12 3.70
CA ASN A 191 4.22 -7.18 4.70
C ASN A 191 5.32 -6.89 5.74
N MET A 192 5.87 -5.68 5.74
CA MET A 192 6.96 -5.25 6.62
C MET A 192 6.59 -3.94 7.34
N CYS A 193 7.15 -2.82 6.89
CA CYS A 193 6.96 -1.55 7.58
C CYS A 193 5.49 -1.09 7.59
N VAL A 194 4.72 -1.26 6.50
CA VAL A 194 3.30 -0.90 6.48
C VAL A 194 2.51 -1.72 7.49
N GLU A 195 2.72 -3.05 7.52
CA GLU A 195 2.05 -3.93 8.50
C GLU A 195 2.46 -3.59 9.93
N SER A 196 3.75 -3.34 10.18
CA SER A 196 4.23 -2.99 11.51
C SER A 196 3.66 -1.67 12.00
N HIS A 197 3.62 -0.65 11.14
CA HIS A 197 2.98 0.62 11.47
C HIS A 197 1.48 0.45 11.72
N ALA A 198 0.78 -0.40 10.92
CA ALA A 198 -0.63 -0.66 11.13
C ALA A 198 -0.91 -1.26 12.51
N ARG A 199 -0.15 -2.29 12.90
CA ARG A 199 -0.28 -2.93 14.22
C ARG A 199 -0.05 -1.95 15.35
N ASP A 200 1.05 -1.21 15.28
CA ASP A 200 1.40 -0.24 16.31
C ASP A 200 0.43 0.94 16.37
N ALA A 201 -0.07 1.42 15.24
CA ALA A 201 -1.08 2.46 15.21
C ALA A 201 -2.38 2.02 15.89
N ILE A 202 -2.85 0.81 15.60
CA ILE A 202 -4.05 0.22 16.21
C ILE A 202 -3.86 0.08 17.74
N GLU A 203 -2.73 -0.48 18.18
CA GLU A 203 -2.41 -0.62 19.60
C GLU A 203 -2.23 0.74 20.30
N ASN A 204 -1.95 1.80 19.56
CA ASN A 204 -1.93 3.17 20.06
C ASN A 204 -3.29 3.87 20.01
N GLY A 205 -4.36 3.18 19.59
CA GLY A 205 -5.73 3.66 19.61
C GLY A 205 -6.13 4.54 18.42
N PHE A 206 -5.45 4.41 17.27
CA PHE A 206 -5.86 5.06 16.03
C PHE A 206 -6.75 4.14 15.21
N ASP A 207 -7.76 4.71 14.54
CA ASP A 207 -8.44 4.02 13.46
C ASP A 207 -7.52 3.96 12.24
N VAL A 208 -7.36 2.76 11.65
CA VAL A 208 -6.45 2.53 10.54
C VAL A 208 -7.20 2.04 9.31
N ILE A 209 -7.09 2.81 8.23
CA ILE A 209 -7.57 2.48 6.89
C ILE A 209 -6.36 2.19 6.00
N ILE A 210 -6.22 0.96 5.51
CA ILE A 210 -5.13 0.57 4.60
C ILE A 210 -5.54 0.81 3.15
N ILE A 211 -4.64 1.39 2.36
CA ILE A 211 -4.84 1.52 0.91
C ILE A 211 -4.11 0.37 0.20
N ALA A 212 -4.85 -0.68 -0.09
CA ALA A 212 -4.31 -1.94 -0.62
C ALA A 212 -3.48 -1.76 -1.90
N ASP A 213 -3.92 -0.93 -2.81
CA ASP A 213 -3.29 -0.73 -4.11
C ASP A 213 -2.28 0.45 -4.16
N ALA A 214 -2.01 1.08 -3.01
CA ALA A 214 -0.93 2.07 -2.85
C ALA A 214 0.23 1.53 -2.01
N THR A 215 0.42 0.21 -2.01
CA THR A 215 1.53 -0.48 -1.37
C THR A 215 2.01 -1.64 -2.24
N ALA A 216 3.21 -2.14 -1.98
CA ALA A 216 3.80 -3.28 -2.67
C ALA A 216 4.64 -4.13 -1.69
N ALA A 217 5.07 -5.31 -2.13
CA ALA A 217 5.89 -6.23 -1.35
C ALA A 217 6.91 -6.97 -2.23
N ALA A 218 7.75 -7.80 -1.63
CA ALA A 218 8.70 -8.66 -2.33
C ALA A 218 7.95 -9.82 -3.03
N GLY A 219 7.26 -9.51 -4.12
CA GLY A 219 6.46 -10.44 -4.92
C GLY A 219 5.02 -10.60 -4.45
N ASP A 220 4.20 -11.25 -5.29
CA ASP A 220 2.76 -11.39 -5.06
C ASP A 220 2.43 -12.17 -3.78
N ALA A 221 3.16 -13.24 -3.49
CA ALA A 221 2.91 -14.04 -2.29
C ALA A 221 3.07 -13.25 -0.99
N ALA A 222 4.09 -12.40 -0.90
CA ALA A 222 4.30 -11.52 0.26
C ALA A 222 3.23 -10.42 0.33
N TYR A 223 2.80 -9.91 -0.82
CA TYR A 223 1.71 -8.94 -0.89
C TYR A 223 0.38 -9.55 -0.42
N GLU A 224 0.02 -10.72 -0.91
CA GLU A 224 -1.22 -11.39 -0.55
C GLU A 224 -1.25 -11.79 0.93
N ALA A 225 -0.11 -12.20 1.49
CA ALA A 225 0.02 -12.48 2.92
C ALA A 225 -0.26 -11.21 3.75
N ALA A 226 0.30 -10.06 3.35
CA ALA A 226 0.01 -8.78 4.00
C ALA A 226 -1.48 -8.43 3.91
N MET A 227 -2.08 -8.57 2.73
CA MET A 227 -3.50 -8.30 2.53
C MET A 227 -4.37 -9.18 3.45
N THR A 228 -4.03 -10.46 3.57
CA THR A 228 -4.72 -11.37 4.50
C THR A 228 -4.60 -10.88 5.95
N ASN A 229 -3.40 -10.46 6.38
CA ASN A 229 -3.22 -9.92 7.73
C ASN A 229 -4.00 -8.62 7.94
N PHE A 230 -4.01 -7.72 6.97
CA PHE A 230 -4.76 -6.46 7.05
C PHE A 230 -6.26 -6.68 7.20
N GLU A 231 -6.80 -7.76 6.61
CA GLU A 231 -8.20 -8.11 6.82
C GLU A 231 -8.55 -8.42 8.27
N PHE A 232 -7.63 -8.96 9.04
CA PHE A 232 -7.83 -9.23 10.46
C PHE A 232 -7.51 -8.06 11.37
N LEU A 233 -6.64 -7.16 10.94
CA LEU A 233 -6.05 -6.13 11.80
C LEU A 233 -6.69 -4.76 11.58
N ALA A 234 -6.74 -4.31 10.30
CA ALA A 234 -7.14 -2.94 10.00
C ALA A 234 -8.66 -2.74 10.22
N HIS A 235 -9.04 -1.53 10.59
CA HIS A 235 -10.45 -1.14 10.64
C HIS A 235 -11.07 -1.23 9.24
N GLU A 236 -10.33 -0.81 8.21
CA GLU A 236 -10.73 -1.00 6.82
C GLU A 236 -9.52 -1.26 5.90
N VAL A 237 -9.77 -2.00 4.82
CA VAL A 237 -8.85 -2.13 3.69
C VAL A 237 -9.61 -1.71 2.43
N VAL A 238 -9.12 -0.69 1.74
CA VAL A 238 -9.80 -0.10 0.59
C VAL A 238 -8.82 0.19 -0.54
N THR A 239 -9.32 0.44 -1.74
CA THR A 239 -8.51 0.90 -2.87
C THR A 239 -8.35 2.42 -2.88
N THR A 240 -7.36 2.92 -3.63
CA THR A 240 -7.17 4.35 -3.88
C THR A 240 -8.45 5.01 -4.39
N ASN A 241 -9.14 4.39 -5.34
CA ASN A 241 -10.39 4.95 -5.88
C ASN A 241 -11.52 5.01 -4.85
N GLN A 242 -11.62 4.02 -3.98
CA GLN A 242 -12.65 3.99 -2.93
C GLN A 242 -12.39 5.09 -1.91
N ILE A 243 -11.16 5.26 -1.44
CA ILE A 243 -10.86 6.30 -0.44
C ILE A 243 -11.01 7.71 -1.02
N ILE A 244 -10.61 7.95 -2.27
CA ILE A 244 -10.82 9.23 -2.96
C ILE A 244 -12.29 9.63 -2.95
N LYS A 245 -13.19 8.72 -3.38
CA LYS A 245 -14.64 8.97 -3.39
C LYS A 245 -15.21 9.29 -2.01
N ARG A 246 -14.65 8.70 -0.96
CA ARG A 246 -15.09 8.95 0.44
C ARG A 246 -14.59 10.29 0.93
N LEU A 247 -13.31 10.61 0.72
CA LEU A 247 -12.70 11.87 1.13
C LEU A 247 -13.35 13.10 0.46
N GLU A 248 -13.71 12.97 -0.82
CA GLU A 248 -14.40 14.04 -1.54
C GLU A 248 -15.83 14.29 -1.04
N LYS A 249 -16.45 13.31 -0.39
CA LYS A 249 -17.79 13.41 0.21
C LYS A 249 -17.76 13.78 1.70
N ALA A 250 -16.62 13.56 2.36
CA ALA A 250 -16.49 13.84 3.78
C ALA A 250 -16.58 15.34 4.05
N LYS A 251 -17.18 15.67 5.20
CA LYS A 251 -17.31 17.06 5.68
C LYS A 251 -16.23 17.34 6.72
N ARG A 252 -15.85 18.59 6.83
CA ARG A 252 -15.06 19.10 7.95
C ARG A 252 -15.94 19.49 9.10
#